data_0790b92969c8f2b344fedf3f7426b6fe
#
_entry.id   0790b92969c8f2b344fedf3f7426b6fe
#
_cell.length_a   1.000
_cell.length_b   1.000
_cell.length_c   1.000
_cell.angle_alpha   90.00
_cell.angle_beta   90.00
_cell.angle_gamma   90.00
#
_symmetry.space_group_name_H-M   'P 1'
#
loop_
_entity.id
_entity.type
_entity.pdbx_description
1 polymer ?
#
loop_
_entity_poly.entity_id
_entity_poly.type
_entity_poly.pdbx_seq_one_letter_code
_entity_poly.pdbx_strand_id
1 'polypeptide(L)'
;MSIFGTDKMNIRKKSDVKKDETVVPSNEDVNVDEVMRKYDRESNTRIWQGVPKAVITSVMVLFSVYCLLMTLFSVEQAETRLARFLAFVIIIGYLMYPVKKTGHSPNHIPWYDIVLMVVGAGSFVYFSVNAVDIMMMGTRIGTLEVVLGICGIAVLIELCRRCVGIPIIVVVGCLLIYAFYWQFSHGADAYRALSNIVQKLFYTTSGVIGTPTNVCYTYIVLFIIFGAFLERTGIANFFISFANRLAGWSSGGPAKVAVISSALCGMVSGSSVGNTVTTGSVTLSLIHISEPTRRS
;
A
#
# COMPACT_ATOMS: atom_id res chain seq x y z
N MET A 1 -43.78 65.87 29.49
CA MET A 1 -45.11 65.45 29.09
C MET A 1 -44.86 64.32 28.06
N SER A 2 -44.75 63.06 28.53
CA SER A 2 -45.78 62.05 28.29
C SER A 2 -45.68 61.49 26.86
N ILE A 3 -45.52 60.32 26.54
CA ILE A 3 -45.99 59.00 26.99
C ILE A 3 -45.72 58.02 25.86
N PHE A 4 -45.23 56.83 26.17
CA PHE A 4 -45.52 55.52 25.59
C PHE A 4 -45.01 55.16 24.17
N GLY A 5 -44.65 53.97 23.91
CA GLY A 5 -44.82 52.67 24.57
C GLY A 5 -44.03 51.60 23.88
N THR A 6 -43.58 50.71 24.68
CA THR A 6 -43.03 49.42 24.32
C THR A 6 -44.02 48.56 23.58
N ASP A 7 -43.66 48.04 22.46
CA ASP A 7 -44.37 46.84 22.00
C ASP A 7 -43.37 45.81 21.50
N LYS A 8 -43.24 44.76 22.30
CA LYS A 8 -42.54 43.53 21.98
C LYS A 8 -43.38 42.75 20.98
N MET A 9 -42.98 42.74 19.74
CA MET A 9 -43.58 41.84 18.78
C MET A 9 -42.74 40.60 18.59
N ASN A 10 -43.20 39.60 19.25
CA ASN A 10 -42.89 38.19 19.23
C ASN A 10 -43.08 37.68 17.79
N ILE A 11 -42.01 37.49 17.03
CA ILE A 11 -42.11 36.79 15.74
C ILE A 11 -41.66 35.37 15.92
N ARG A 12 -42.71 34.54 15.91
CA ARG A 12 -42.71 33.08 15.87
C ARG A 12 -41.61 32.52 15.01
N LYS A 13 -40.88 31.56 15.63
CA LYS A 13 -40.27 30.42 14.97
C LYS A 13 -41.20 29.87 13.88
N LYS A 14 -40.78 29.91 12.67
CA LYS A 14 -41.35 29.11 11.60
C LYS A 14 -40.26 28.12 11.17
N SER A 15 -40.48 26.95 11.66
CA SER A 15 -40.07 25.61 11.31
C SER A 15 -39.55 25.38 9.90
N ASP A 16 -38.48 24.63 9.87
CA ASP A 16 -38.24 23.49 8.98
C ASP A 16 -38.56 23.67 7.50
N VAL A 17 -37.57 24.12 6.78
CA VAL A 17 -37.36 23.66 5.41
C VAL A 17 -35.95 23.04 5.38
N LYS A 18 -35.95 21.71 5.39
CA LYS A 18 -34.78 20.93 4.96
C LYS A 18 -34.40 21.37 3.57
N LYS A 19 -33.36 22.18 3.47
CA LYS A 19 -32.57 22.29 2.25
C LYS A 19 -31.42 21.31 2.42
N ASP A 20 -31.58 20.16 1.77
CA ASP A 20 -30.45 19.36 1.32
C ASP A 20 -29.69 20.19 0.25
N GLU A 21 -28.99 21.19 0.71
CA GLU A 21 -27.89 21.76 -0.04
C GLU A 21 -26.69 20.87 0.28
N THR A 22 -26.35 19.99 -0.67
CA THR A 22 -25.03 19.44 -0.79
C THR A 22 -24.09 20.60 -0.99
N VAL A 23 -23.62 21.17 0.13
CA VAL A 23 -22.51 22.11 0.16
C VAL A 23 -21.30 21.31 -0.30
N VAL A 24 -20.93 21.48 -1.57
CA VAL A 24 -19.63 21.07 -2.07
C VAL A 24 -18.62 21.94 -1.32
N PRO A 25 -17.78 21.36 -0.44
CA PRO A 25 -16.81 22.15 0.30
C PRO A 25 -15.86 22.82 -0.69
N SER A 26 -15.64 24.12 -0.51
CA SER A 26 -14.64 24.88 -1.26
C SER A 26 -13.28 24.22 -1.12
N ASN A 27 -12.50 24.17 -2.21
CA ASN A 27 -11.26 23.41 -2.38
C ASN A 27 -10.11 23.72 -1.40
N GLU A 28 -10.30 24.57 -0.41
CA GLU A 28 -9.26 24.94 0.57
C GLU A 28 -9.23 24.05 1.82
N ASP A 29 -10.30 23.27 2.12
CA ASP A 29 -10.43 22.54 3.38
C ASP A 29 -10.51 21.01 3.25
N VAL A 30 -10.40 20.46 2.05
CA VAL A 30 -10.40 19.01 1.89
C VAL A 30 -9.01 18.47 2.20
N ASN A 31 -8.85 17.92 3.39
CA ASN A 31 -7.64 17.20 3.76
C ASN A 31 -7.52 15.95 2.88
N VAL A 32 -6.72 16.07 1.82
CA VAL A 32 -6.48 15.02 0.82
C VAL A 32 -6.07 13.72 1.49
N ASP A 33 -5.26 13.80 2.54
CA ASP A 33 -4.80 12.63 3.30
C ASP A 33 -5.95 11.92 4.03
N GLU A 34 -6.96 12.65 4.49
CA GLU A 34 -8.14 12.09 5.16
C GLU A 34 -9.05 11.37 4.17
N VAL A 35 -9.26 11.96 2.99
CA VAL A 35 -10.03 11.34 1.90
C VAL A 35 -9.33 10.09 1.41
N MET A 36 -8.02 10.13 1.19
CA MET A 36 -7.23 8.97 0.78
C MET A 36 -7.35 7.83 1.80
N ARG A 37 -7.24 8.11 3.09
CA ARG A 37 -7.39 7.10 4.15
C ARG A 37 -8.79 6.48 4.22
N LYS A 38 -9.82 7.24 3.88
CA LYS A 38 -11.21 6.77 3.92
C LYS A 38 -11.54 5.81 2.78
N TYR A 39 -11.05 6.09 1.59
CA TYR A 39 -11.43 5.39 0.36
C TYR A 39 -10.36 4.41 -0.14
N ASP A 40 -9.09 4.63 0.18
CA ASP A 40 -7.99 3.78 -0.24
C ASP A 40 -7.55 2.85 0.90
N ARG A 41 -7.55 1.54 0.62
CA ARG A 41 -7.10 0.52 1.57
C ARG A 41 -5.60 0.58 1.80
N GLU A 42 -4.83 0.96 0.80
CA GLU A 42 -3.37 1.05 0.87
C GLU A 42 -2.91 2.22 1.74
N SER A 43 -3.70 3.29 1.79
CA SER A 43 -3.44 4.48 2.61
C SER A 43 -3.78 4.31 4.09
N ASN A 44 -4.36 3.16 4.51
CA ASN A 44 -4.72 2.90 5.90
C ASN A 44 -3.51 2.47 6.75
N THR A 45 -2.54 3.35 6.83
CA THR A 45 -1.31 3.16 7.60
C THR A 45 -1.41 3.75 9.00
N ARG A 46 -0.57 3.27 9.93
CA ARG A 46 -0.46 3.83 11.29
C ARG A 46 -0.01 5.28 11.25
N ILE A 47 -0.58 6.08 12.15
CA ILE A 47 -0.19 7.48 12.33
C ILE A 47 0.95 7.54 13.33
N TRP A 48 2.12 7.94 12.85
CA TRP A 48 3.31 8.13 13.67
C TRP A 48 3.55 9.61 13.90
N GLN A 49 3.84 9.98 15.16
CA GLN A 49 4.11 11.36 15.55
C GLN A 49 5.39 11.44 16.41
N GLY A 50 6.11 12.54 16.30
CA GLY A 50 7.32 12.77 17.09
C GLY A 50 8.49 11.84 16.76
N VAL A 51 9.21 11.39 17.80
CA VAL A 51 10.40 10.54 17.68
C VAL A 51 10.15 9.21 16.96
N PRO A 52 9.06 8.46 17.22
CA PRO A 52 8.78 7.22 16.48
C PRO A 52 8.65 7.42 14.97
N LYS A 53 8.08 8.56 14.54
CA LYS A 53 8.00 8.90 13.11
C LYS A 53 9.40 9.01 12.50
N ALA A 54 10.33 9.68 13.16
CA ALA A 54 11.70 9.84 12.67
C ALA A 54 12.42 8.49 12.55
N VAL A 55 12.27 7.61 13.54
CA VAL A 55 12.86 6.26 13.51
C VAL A 55 12.33 5.43 12.34
N ILE A 56 11.01 5.39 12.15
CA ILE A 56 10.39 4.60 11.07
C ILE A 56 10.76 5.18 9.71
N THR A 57 10.76 6.51 9.56
CA THR A 57 11.23 7.16 8.34
C THR A 57 12.69 6.80 8.04
N SER A 58 13.55 6.77 9.05
CA SER A 58 14.95 6.35 8.89
C SER A 58 15.05 4.89 8.43
N VAL A 59 14.23 3.99 8.99
CA VAL A 59 14.19 2.57 8.55
C VAL A 59 13.76 2.46 7.09
N MET A 60 12.74 3.23 6.67
CA MET A 60 12.28 3.23 5.27
C MET A 60 13.34 3.79 4.31
N VAL A 61 14.04 4.86 4.71
CA VAL A 61 15.16 5.41 3.92
C VAL A 61 16.29 4.41 3.80
N LEU A 62 16.69 3.76 4.91
CA LEU A 62 17.72 2.71 4.90
C LEU A 62 17.31 1.54 4.00
N PHE A 63 16.05 1.13 4.05
CA PHE A 63 15.54 0.10 3.15
C PHE A 63 15.61 0.51 1.67
N SER A 64 15.23 1.75 1.33
CA SER A 64 15.31 2.25 -0.04
C SER A 64 16.77 2.28 -0.55
N VAL A 65 17.68 2.78 0.29
CA VAL A 65 19.11 2.78 -0.01
C VAL A 65 19.67 1.37 -0.15
N TYR A 66 19.27 0.45 0.75
CA TYR A 66 19.63 -0.97 0.67
C TYR A 66 19.18 -1.59 -0.65
N CYS A 67 17.92 -1.38 -1.06
CA CYS A 67 17.42 -1.89 -2.34
C CYS A 67 18.21 -1.35 -3.54
N LEU A 68 18.50 -0.05 -3.56
CA LEU A 68 19.30 0.57 -4.63
C LEU A 68 20.71 -0.03 -4.70
N LEU A 69 21.43 -0.07 -3.59
CA LEU A 69 22.79 -0.58 -3.54
C LEU A 69 22.87 -2.05 -3.90
N MET A 70 21.98 -2.86 -3.34
CA MET A 70 21.99 -4.31 -3.61
C MET A 70 21.55 -4.65 -5.02
N THR A 71 20.67 -3.87 -5.64
CA THR A 71 20.28 -4.11 -7.04
C THR A 71 21.40 -3.74 -8.00
N LEU A 72 22.18 -2.69 -7.70
CA LEU A 72 23.24 -2.21 -8.58
C LEU A 72 24.57 -2.95 -8.40
N PHE A 73 24.91 -3.36 -7.19
CA PHE A 73 26.25 -3.84 -6.85
C PHE A 73 26.31 -5.28 -6.33
N SER A 74 25.20 -5.92 -6.02
CA SER A 74 25.23 -7.25 -5.41
C SER A 74 25.48 -8.36 -6.44
N VAL A 75 26.47 -9.20 -6.14
CA VAL A 75 26.82 -10.43 -6.88
C VAL A 75 26.31 -11.69 -6.14
N GLU A 76 25.57 -11.51 -5.05
CA GLU A 76 25.06 -12.63 -4.24
C GLU A 76 23.97 -13.43 -4.95
N GLN A 77 23.77 -14.67 -4.47
CA GLN A 77 22.71 -15.53 -4.96
C GLN A 77 21.34 -14.89 -4.81
N ALA A 78 20.47 -15.09 -5.80
CA ALA A 78 19.15 -14.46 -5.84
C ALA A 78 18.30 -14.81 -4.60
N GLU A 79 18.35 -16.04 -4.15
CA GLU A 79 17.58 -16.54 -3.01
C GLU A 79 17.96 -15.84 -1.70
N THR A 80 19.25 -15.70 -1.44
CA THR A 80 19.77 -14.99 -0.25
C THR A 80 19.32 -13.53 -0.24
N ARG A 81 19.40 -12.89 -1.38
CA ARG A 81 19.03 -11.48 -1.59
C ARG A 81 17.54 -11.25 -1.41
N LEU A 82 16.71 -12.13 -2.01
CA LEU A 82 15.25 -12.05 -1.91
C LEU A 82 14.74 -12.38 -0.51
N ALA A 83 15.37 -13.31 0.19
CA ALA A 83 15.03 -13.61 1.58
C ALA A 83 15.27 -12.40 2.50
N ARG A 84 16.42 -11.71 2.35
CA ARG A 84 16.69 -10.47 3.12
C ARG A 84 15.70 -9.36 2.76
N PHE A 85 15.39 -9.20 1.48
CA PHE A 85 14.37 -8.24 1.05
C PHE A 85 13.02 -8.50 1.72
N LEU A 86 12.55 -9.75 1.73
CA LEU A 86 11.30 -10.12 2.39
C LEU A 86 11.35 -9.92 3.91
N ALA A 87 12.49 -10.16 4.55
CA ALA A 87 12.65 -9.84 5.97
C ALA A 87 12.42 -8.35 6.24
N PHE A 88 12.99 -7.45 5.44
CA PHE A 88 12.73 -6.01 5.55
C PHE A 88 11.28 -5.65 5.25
N VAL A 89 10.68 -6.24 4.22
CA VAL A 89 9.26 -6.02 3.86
C VAL A 89 8.34 -6.41 5.03
N ILE A 90 8.63 -7.51 5.72
CA ILE A 90 7.86 -7.93 6.90
C ILE A 90 8.01 -6.90 8.02
N ILE A 91 9.23 -6.46 8.34
CA ILE A 91 9.46 -5.45 9.38
C ILE A 91 8.67 -4.18 9.08
N ILE A 92 8.81 -3.63 7.88
CA ILE A 92 8.13 -2.41 7.47
C ILE A 92 6.61 -2.62 7.41
N GLY A 93 6.15 -3.75 6.88
CA GLY A 93 4.74 -4.07 6.78
C GLY A 93 4.04 -4.11 8.14
N TYR A 94 4.62 -4.77 9.14
CA TYR A 94 4.04 -4.81 10.48
C TYR A 94 4.15 -3.47 11.23
N LEU A 95 5.15 -2.64 10.93
CA LEU A 95 5.24 -1.28 11.46
C LEU A 95 4.16 -0.37 10.86
N MET A 96 3.85 -0.52 9.59
CA MET A 96 2.94 0.38 8.87
C MET A 96 1.47 -0.07 8.94
N TYR A 97 1.17 -1.37 8.80
CA TYR A 97 -0.19 -1.87 8.68
C TYR A 97 -0.74 -2.44 9.99
N PRO A 98 -1.76 -1.78 10.60
CA PRO A 98 -2.40 -2.25 11.81
C PRO A 98 -3.38 -3.40 11.54
N VAL A 99 -3.66 -4.24 12.56
CA VAL A 99 -4.67 -5.32 12.48
C VAL A 99 -6.08 -4.77 12.30
N LYS A 100 -6.43 -3.72 13.04
CA LYS A 100 -7.75 -3.08 12.99
C LYS A 100 -7.67 -1.78 12.20
N LYS A 101 -8.70 -1.49 11.40
CA LYS A 101 -8.75 -0.33 10.53
C LYS A 101 -9.19 0.97 11.22
N THR A 102 -9.75 0.91 12.42
CA THR A 102 -10.36 2.06 13.11
C THR A 102 -9.90 2.15 14.57
N GLY A 103 -9.66 3.36 15.06
CA GLY A 103 -9.51 3.62 16.50
C GLY A 103 -8.12 3.40 17.08
N HIS A 104 -7.03 3.58 16.31
CA HIS A 104 -5.69 3.45 16.85
C HIS A 104 -5.20 4.75 17.50
N SER A 105 -4.77 4.61 18.74
CA SER A 105 -3.97 5.66 19.38
C SER A 105 -2.67 5.87 18.59
N PRO A 106 -2.25 7.12 18.34
CA PRO A 106 -0.96 7.38 17.70
C PRO A 106 0.18 6.73 18.50
N ASN A 107 1.20 6.24 17.79
CA ASN A 107 2.43 5.66 18.38
C ASN A 107 2.25 4.34 19.16
N HIS A 108 1.17 3.57 18.93
CA HIS A 108 0.96 2.31 19.66
C HIS A 108 1.22 1.10 18.76
N ILE A 109 2.17 0.23 19.16
CA ILE A 109 2.41 -1.09 18.56
C ILE A 109 1.92 -2.14 19.55
N PRO A 110 0.93 -2.98 19.22
CA PRO A 110 0.56 -4.10 20.06
C PRO A 110 1.72 -5.11 20.17
N TRP A 111 1.90 -5.72 21.32
CA TRP A 111 2.98 -6.66 21.57
C TRP A 111 2.99 -7.87 20.61
N TYR A 112 1.82 -8.33 20.20
CA TYR A 112 1.70 -9.45 19.25
C TYR A 112 2.25 -9.09 17.85
N ASP A 113 2.17 -7.81 17.43
CA ASP A 113 2.76 -7.37 16.17
C ASP A 113 4.29 -7.41 16.22
N ILE A 114 4.87 -7.12 17.38
CA ILE A 114 6.32 -7.23 17.59
C ILE A 114 6.74 -8.70 17.50
N VAL A 115 5.99 -9.61 18.12
CA VAL A 115 6.27 -11.05 18.06
C VAL A 115 6.19 -11.56 16.63
N LEU A 116 5.11 -11.22 15.89
CA LEU A 116 4.95 -11.64 14.50
C LEU A 116 6.06 -11.06 13.60
N MET A 117 6.45 -9.80 13.82
CA MET A 117 7.53 -9.16 13.09
C MET A 117 8.87 -9.88 13.32
N VAL A 118 9.20 -10.19 14.59
CA VAL A 118 10.46 -10.87 14.94
C VAL A 118 10.49 -12.30 14.43
N VAL A 119 9.41 -13.06 14.59
CA VAL A 119 9.31 -14.44 14.10
C VAL A 119 9.37 -14.48 12.59
N GLY A 120 8.63 -13.62 11.90
CA GLY A 120 8.63 -13.59 10.43
C GLY A 120 9.96 -13.13 9.87
N ALA A 121 10.48 -12.01 10.30
CA ALA A 121 11.78 -11.52 9.84
C ALA A 121 12.90 -12.51 10.20
N GLY A 122 12.85 -13.09 11.40
CA GLY A 122 13.81 -14.12 11.84
C GLY A 122 13.82 -15.36 10.94
N SER A 123 12.65 -15.86 10.52
CA SER A 123 12.55 -17.01 9.60
C SER A 123 13.22 -16.72 8.25
N PHE A 124 13.02 -15.52 7.69
CA PHE A 124 13.64 -15.13 6.43
C PHE A 124 15.14 -14.82 6.55
N VAL A 125 15.56 -14.23 7.67
CA VAL A 125 16.99 -14.00 7.95
C VAL A 125 17.70 -15.35 8.14
N TYR A 126 17.11 -16.30 8.88
CA TYR A 126 17.65 -17.65 9.03
C TYR A 126 17.84 -18.32 7.67
N PHE A 127 16.82 -18.24 6.81
CA PHE A 127 16.94 -18.77 5.45
C PHE A 127 18.03 -18.03 4.64
N SER A 128 18.12 -16.71 4.73
CA SER A 128 19.15 -15.95 4.02
C SER A 128 20.58 -16.35 4.39
N VAL A 129 20.81 -16.67 5.66
CA VAL A 129 22.15 -17.09 6.14
C VAL A 129 22.47 -18.52 5.74
N ASN A 130 21.50 -19.43 5.80
CA ASN A 130 21.68 -20.86 5.54
C ASN A 130 21.14 -21.29 4.15
N ALA A 131 20.95 -20.35 3.22
CA ALA A 131 20.30 -20.61 1.94
C ALA A 131 20.99 -21.72 1.15
N VAL A 132 22.32 -21.73 1.09
CA VAL A 132 23.11 -22.71 0.36
C VAL A 132 22.93 -24.10 0.96
N ASP A 133 23.03 -24.24 2.28
CA ASP A 133 22.93 -25.51 2.99
C ASP A 133 21.53 -26.10 2.86
N ILE A 134 20.49 -25.26 3.02
CA ILE A 134 19.09 -25.68 2.89
C ILE A 134 18.77 -26.11 1.46
N MET A 135 19.27 -25.43 0.46
CA MET A 135 19.08 -25.80 -0.94
C MET A 135 19.80 -27.11 -1.29
N MET A 136 20.97 -27.39 -0.69
CA MET A 136 21.68 -28.64 -0.86
C MET A 136 20.98 -29.85 -0.19
N MET A 137 20.19 -29.63 0.87
CA MET A 137 19.40 -30.69 1.50
C MET A 137 18.30 -31.27 0.57
N GLY A 138 17.96 -30.59 -0.52
CA GLY A 138 16.96 -31.03 -1.48
C GLY A 138 15.58 -31.22 -0.83
N THR A 139 14.97 -32.37 -1.02
CA THR A 139 13.60 -32.68 -0.52
C THR A 139 13.54 -33.10 0.95
N ARG A 140 14.67 -33.27 1.64
CA ARG A 140 14.72 -33.69 3.04
C ARG A 140 15.16 -32.56 3.93
N ILE A 141 14.24 -31.63 4.17
CA ILE A 141 14.46 -30.54 5.14
C ILE A 141 14.26 -31.06 6.58
N GLY A 142 15.01 -30.50 7.51
CA GLY A 142 14.92 -30.83 8.94
C GLY A 142 13.61 -30.33 9.57
N THR A 143 13.31 -30.81 10.76
CA THR A 143 12.09 -30.38 11.49
C THR A 143 12.11 -28.89 11.84
N LEU A 144 13.29 -28.35 12.13
CA LEU A 144 13.46 -26.94 12.46
C LEU A 144 13.12 -26.06 11.25
N GLU A 145 13.62 -26.42 10.08
CA GLU A 145 13.33 -25.72 8.83
C GLU A 145 11.84 -25.78 8.48
N VAL A 146 11.18 -26.91 8.71
CA VAL A 146 9.72 -27.03 8.52
C VAL A 146 8.96 -26.07 9.42
N VAL A 147 9.31 -25.98 10.72
CA VAL A 147 8.66 -25.09 11.67
C VAL A 147 8.89 -23.62 11.30
N LEU A 148 10.13 -23.24 10.99
CA LEU A 148 10.45 -21.88 10.57
C LEU A 148 9.74 -21.49 9.26
N GLY A 149 9.67 -22.42 8.31
CA GLY A 149 8.95 -22.20 7.06
C GLY A 149 7.44 -21.98 7.29
N ILE A 150 6.80 -22.79 8.15
CA ILE A 150 5.39 -22.61 8.52
C ILE A 150 5.17 -21.24 9.18
N CYS A 151 6.03 -20.86 10.12
CA CYS A 151 5.97 -19.57 10.78
C CYS A 151 6.11 -18.42 9.77
N GLY A 152 7.08 -18.51 8.86
CA GLY A 152 7.27 -17.49 7.82
C GLY A 152 6.07 -17.36 6.89
N ILE A 153 5.50 -18.48 6.43
CA ILE A 153 4.28 -18.49 5.59
C ILE A 153 3.10 -17.91 6.36
N ALA A 154 2.87 -18.30 7.61
CA ALA A 154 1.77 -17.79 8.43
C ALA A 154 1.86 -16.28 8.65
N VAL A 155 3.07 -15.76 8.91
CA VAL A 155 3.32 -14.31 9.05
C VAL A 155 3.06 -13.57 7.74
N LEU A 156 3.45 -14.12 6.59
CA LEU A 156 3.14 -13.53 5.27
C LEU A 156 1.64 -13.52 4.98
N ILE A 157 0.93 -14.61 5.27
CA ILE A 157 -0.53 -14.67 5.11
C ILE A 157 -1.21 -13.61 5.97
N GLU A 158 -0.77 -13.45 7.22
CA GLU A 158 -1.31 -12.41 8.11
C GLU A 158 -1.01 -11.00 7.59
N LEU A 159 0.20 -10.74 7.08
CA LEU A 159 0.56 -9.47 6.46
C LEU A 159 -0.30 -9.20 5.21
N CYS A 160 -0.48 -10.20 4.36
CA CYS A 160 -1.35 -10.12 3.18
C CYS A 160 -2.80 -9.79 3.57
N ARG A 161 -3.31 -10.39 4.66
CA ARG A 161 -4.64 -10.08 5.21
C ARG A 161 -4.79 -8.60 5.56
N ARG A 162 -3.75 -8.00 6.12
CA ARG A 162 -3.76 -6.59 6.53
C ARG A 162 -3.70 -5.63 5.35
N CYS A 163 -2.87 -5.94 4.35
CA CYS A 163 -2.66 -5.07 3.19
C CYS A 163 -3.79 -5.19 2.16
N VAL A 164 -4.08 -6.40 1.72
CA VAL A 164 -4.97 -6.65 0.58
C VAL A 164 -6.39 -7.03 1.03
N GLY A 165 -6.49 -7.83 2.10
CA GLY A 165 -7.77 -8.25 2.67
C GLY A 165 -8.06 -9.75 2.53
N ILE A 166 -9.27 -10.13 2.93
CA ILE A 166 -9.71 -11.52 3.04
C ILE A 166 -9.85 -12.26 1.70
N PRO A 167 -10.32 -11.66 0.58
CA PRO A 167 -10.60 -12.42 -0.65
C PRO A 167 -9.39 -13.21 -1.17
N ILE A 168 -8.22 -12.60 -1.19
CA ILE A 168 -6.99 -13.27 -1.64
C ILE A 168 -6.60 -14.44 -0.72
N ILE A 169 -6.79 -14.29 0.57
CA ILE A 169 -6.48 -15.35 1.55
C ILE A 169 -7.37 -16.57 1.33
N VAL A 170 -8.65 -16.35 1.02
CA VAL A 170 -9.56 -17.47 0.71
C VAL A 170 -9.07 -18.24 -0.50
N VAL A 171 -8.67 -17.55 -1.56
CA VAL A 171 -8.12 -18.20 -2.77
C VAL A 171 -6.83 -18.97 -2.44
N VAL A 172 -5.89 -18.33 -1.75
CA VAL A 172 -4.62 -18.98 -1.34
C VAL A 172 -4.89 -20.16 -0.42
N GLY A 173 -5.80 -20.03 0.54
CA GLY A 173 -6.21 -21.11 1.44
C GLY A 173 -6.78 -22.31 0.69
N CYS A 174 -7.68 -22.10 -0.27
CA CYS A 174 -8.22 -23.15 -1.11
C CYS A 174 -7.12 -23.86 -1.92
N LEU A 175 -6.16 -23.12 -2.47
CA LEU A 175 -5.06 -23.70 -3.21
C LEU A 175 -4.11 -24.52 -2.31
N LEU A 176 -3.83 -24.04 -1.10
CA LEU A 176 -3.01 -24.79 -0.13
C LEU A 176 -3.71 -26.08 0.33
N ILE A 177 -5.02 -26.04 0.60
CA ILE A 177 -5.81 -27.23 0.95
C ILE A 177 -5.79 -28.23 -0.22
N TYR A 178 -5.98 -27.74 -1.45
CA TYR A 178 -5.91 -28.58 -2.64
C TYR A 178 -4.51 -29.23 -2.81
N ALA A 179 -3.44 -28.48 -2.63
CA ALA A 179 -2.07 -28.99 -2.72
C ALA A 179 -1.80 -30.06 -1.64
N PHE A 180 -2.31 -29.85 -0.43
CA PHE A 180 -2.21 -30.82 0.66
C PHE A 180 -2.99 -32.11 0.35
N TYR A 181 -4.25 -31.98 -0.10
CA TYR A 181 -5.08 -33.10 -0.51
C TYR A 181 -4.45 -33.91 -1.65
N TRP A 182 -3.90 -33.24 -2.64
CA TRP A 182 -3.20 -33.89 -3.76
C TRP A 182 -2.04 -34.76 -3.27
N GLN A 183 -1.17 -34.22 -2.42
CA GLN A 183 -0.04 -34.98 -1.89
C GLN A 183 -0.48 -36.15 -1.02
N PHE A 184 -1.50 -35.96 -0.19
CA PHE A 184 -2.06 -36.99 0.66
C PHE A 184 -2.68 -38.16 -0.16
N SER A 185 -3.43 -37.84 -1.22
CA SER A 185 -4.05 -38.85 -2.09
C SER A 185 -3.05 -39.68 -2.89
N HIS A 186 -1.80 -39.18 -3.07
CA HIS A 186 -0.72 -39.90 -3.73
C HIS A 186 0.19 -40.70 -2.76
N GLY A 187 -0.29 -40.96 -1.54
CA GLY A 187 0.37 -41.83 -0.58
C GLY A 187 1.46 -41.18 0.25
N ALA A 188 1.51 -39.84 0.31
CA ALA A 188 2.41 -39.17 1.24
C ALA A 188 1.80 -39.14 2.65
N ASP A 189 2.60 -39.45 3.67
CA ASP A 189 2.23 -39.22 5.06
C ASP A 189 1.95 -37.72 5.27
N ALA A 190 1.06 -37.36 6.20
CA ALA A 190 0.68 -36.00 6.48
C ALA A 190 1.90 -35.09 6.77
N TYR A 191 2.88 -35.57 7.51
CA TYR A 191 4.12 -34.84 7.79
C TYR A 191 4.96 -34.63 6.52
N ARG A 192 5.09 -35.65 5.67
CA ARG A 192 5.82 -35.54 4.40
C ARG A 192 5.13 -34.58 3.44
N ALA A 193 3.79 -34.66 3.35
CA ALA A 193 3.02 -33.73 2.54
C ALA A 193 3.23 -32.29 2.99
N LEU A 194 3.17 -32.04 4.29
CA LEU A 194 3.41 -30.70 4.87
C LEU A 194 4.83 -30.22 4.61
N SER A 195 5.83 -31.07 4.88
CA SER A 195 7.25 -30.74 4.65
C SER A 195 7.52 -30.40 3.18
N ASN A 196 6.97 -31.17 2.23
CA ASN A 196 7.12 -30.92 0.80
C ASN A 196 6.47 -29.59 0.36
N ILE A 197 5.29 -29.28 0.92
CA ILE A 197 4.59 -28.01 0.61
C ILE A 197 5.38 -26.84 1.13
N VAL A 198 5.82 -26.92 2.40
CA VAL A 198 6.62 -25.86 3.03
C VAL A 198 7.93 -25.64 2.27
N GLN A 199 8.61 -26.70 1.91
CA GLN A 199 9.83 -26.63 1.13
C GLN A 199 9.60 -25.93 -0.21
N LYS A 200 8.62 -26.37 -0.99
CA LYS A 200 8.32 -25.77 -2.31
C LYS A 200 7.87 -24.33 -2.19
N LEU A 201 7.10 -23.99 -1.15
CA LEU A 201 6.52 -22.67 -1.00
C LEU A 201 7.49 -21.66 -0.40
N PHE A 202 8.31 -22.06 0.58
CA PHE A 202 9.17 -21.16 1.35
C PHE A 202 10.63 -21.16 0.89
N TYR A 203 11.18 -22.34 0.59
CA TYR A 203 12.63 -22.52 0.37
C TYR A 203 13.03 -22.64 -1.10
N THR A 204 12.10 -22.61 -2.04
CA THR A 204 12.43 -22.71 -3.46
C THR A 204 12.02 -21.47 -4.25
N THR A 205 12.68 -21.29 -5.39
CA THR A 205 12.35 -20.23 -6.36
C THR A 205 10.99 -20.41 -7.06
N SER A 206 10.31 -21.53 -6.83
CA SER A 206 8.95 -21.78 -7.33
C SER A 206 7.86 -21.27 -6.38
N GLY A 207 8.23 -20.82 -5.17
CA GLY A 207 7.31 -20.35 -4.14
C GLY A 207 7.37 -18.84 -3.91
N VAL A 208 7.38 -18.47 -2.64
CA VAL A 208 7.38 -17.06 -2.20
C VAL A 208 8.61 -16.30 -2.71
N ILE A 209 9.77 -16.96 -2.76
CA ILE A 209 11.05 -16.39 -3.25
C ILE A 209 11.19 -16.59 -4.77
N GLY A 210 10.08 -16.62 -5.47
CA GLY A 210 10.05 -16.86 -6.91
C GLY A 210 10.19 -15.61 -7.77
N THR A 211 9.89 -15.81 -9.06
CA THR A 211 9.91 -14.75 -10.06
C THR A 211 9.14 -13.48 -9.68
N PRO A 212 7.92 -13.56 -9.09
CA PRO A 212 7.19 -12.35 -8.72
C PRO A 212 7.94 -11.48 -7.69
N THR A 213 8.53 -12.12 -6.67
CA THR A 213 9.31 -11.40 -5.65
C THR A 213 10.60 -10.83 -6.24
N ASN A 214 11.23 -11.55 -7.16
CA ASN A 214 12.42 -11.06 -7.86
C ASN A 214 12.12 -9.84 -8.74
N VAL A 215 11.01 -9.85 -9.48
CA VAL A 215 10.55 -8.71 -10.26
C VAL A 215 10.20 -7.52 -9.35
N CYS A 216 9.53 -7.79 -8.24
CA CYS A 216 9.21 -6.76 -7.25
C CYS A 216 10.48 -6.09 -6.72
N TYR A 217 11.47 -6.88 -6.31
CA TYR A 217 12.73 -6.40 -5.80
C TYR A 217 13.55 -5.62 -6.84
N THR A 218 13.68 -6.17 -8.07
CA THR A 218 14.60 -5.66 -9.08
C THR A 218 14.03 -4.46 -9.84
N TYR A 219 12.73 -4.49 -10.13
CA TYR A 219 12.10 -3.47 -10.99
C TYR A 219 11.10 -2.60 -10.26
N ILE A 220 10.11 -3.20 -9.56
CA ILE A 220 8.99 -2.43 -9.01
C ILE A 220 9.46 -1.45 -7.94
N VAL A 221 10.31 -1.89 -7.01
CA VAL A 221 10.84 -1.01 -5.95
C VAL A 221 11.64 0.15 -6.55
N LEU A 222 12.48 -0.10 -7.56
CA LEU A 222 13.24 0.95 -8.23
C LEU A 222 12.33 1.95 -8.96
N PHE A 223 11.30 1.46 -9.65
CA PHE A 223 10.32 2.34 -10.29
C PHE A 223 9.54 3.19 -9.30
N ILE A 224 9.15 2.63 -8.15
CA ILE A 224 8.46 3.39 -7.10
C ILE A 224 9.39 4.47 -6.52
N ILE A 225 10.64 4.14 -6.23
CA ILE A 225 11.62 5.12 -5.73
C ILE A 225 11.84 6.23 -6.77
N PHE A 226 12.01 5.87 -8.03
CA PHE A 226 12.20 6.81 -9.12
C PHE A 226 10.95 7.68 -9.33
N GLY A 227 9.76 7.08 -9.30
CA GLY A 227 8.48 7.80 -9.39
C GLY A 227 8.31 8.82 -8.27
N ALA A 228 8.60 8.43 -7.03
CA ALA A 228 8.55 9.33 -5.87
C ALA A 228 9.56 10.49 -5.99
N PHE A 229 10.73 10.23 -6.55
CA PHE A 229 11.71 11.28 -6.85
C PHE A 229 11.18 12.24 -7.93
N LEU A 230 10.63 11.73 -9.02
CA LEU A 230 10.06 12.55 -10.09
C LEU A 230 8.88 13.39 -9.58
N GLU A 231 8.02 12.83 -8.75
CA GLU A 231 6.90 13.58 -8.14
C GLU A 231 7.39 14.80 -7.35
N ARG A 232 8.49 14.66 -6.61
CA ARG A 232 9.13 15.76 -5.88
C ARG A 232 9.77 16.82 -6.77
N THR A 233 10.15 16.48 -7.98
CA THR A 233 10.70 17.46 -8.96
C THR A 233 9.63 18.30 -9.64
N GLY A 234 8.34 18.07 -9.37
CA GLY A 234 7.23 18.82 -9.95
C GLY A 234 6.83 18.36 -11.36
N ILE A 235 7.15 17.13 -11.73
CA ILE A 235 6.81 16.55 -13.04
C ILE A 235 5.30 16.59 -13.33
N ALA A 236 4.46 16.52 -12.30
CA ALA A 236 3.00 16.62 -12.46
C ALA A 236 2.58 17.96 -13.07
N ASN A 237 3.15 19.09 -12.62
CA ASN A 237 2.89 20.41 -13.17
C ASN A 237 3.37 20.53 -14.62
N PHE A 238 4.49 19.89 -14.95
CA PHE A 238 4.97 19.81 -16.33
C PHE A 238 3.97 19.06 -17.21
N PHE A 239 3.48 17.90 -16.78
CA PHE A 239 2.51 17.10 -17.54
C PHE A 239 1.18 17.83 -17.74
N ILE A 240 0.68 18.52 -16.73
CA ILE A 240 -0.53 19.35 -16.85
C ILE A 240 -0.31 20.47 -17.85
N SER A 241 0.82 21.18 -17.77
CA SER A 241 1.16 22.27 -18.69
C SER A 241 1.34 21.77 -20.14
N PHE A 242 1.97 20.62 -20.29
CA PHE A 242 2.14 19.95 -21.59
C PHE A 242 0.81 19.52 -22.19
N ALA A 243 -0.05 18.85 -21.40
CA ALA A 243 -1.39 18.47 -21.83
C ALA A 243 -2.25 19.66 -22.23
N ASN A 244 -2.13 20.78 -21.50
CA ASN A 244 -2.83 22.02 -21.81
C ASN A 244 -2.38 22.64 -23.13
N ARG A 245 -1.09 22.58 -23.45
CA ARG A 245 -0.56 23.04 -24.74
C ARG A 245 -1.03 22.15 -25.90
N LEU A 246 -1.16 20.84 -25.67
CA LEU A 246 -1.60 19.89 -26.71
C LEU A 246 -3.10 19.97 -27.02
N ALA A 247 -3.93 20.09 -26.02
CA ALA A 247 -5.38 19.90 -26.14
C ALA A 247 -6.23 21.09 -25.65
N GLY A 248 -5.62 22.05 -24.95
CA GLY A 248 -6.35 23.15 -24.30
C GLY A 248 -7.11 24.08 -25.28
N TRP A 249 -6.63 24.21 -26.51
CA TRP A 249 -7.24 25.05 -27.55
C TRP A 249 -8.44 24.42 -28.27
N SER A 250 -8.64 23.10 -28.09
CA SER A 250 -9.74 22.38 -28.78
C SER A 250 -11.04 22.46 -27.99
N SER A 251 -12.21 22.29 -28.68
CA SER A 251 -13.50 22.22 -27.99
C SER A 251 -13.52 21.08 -26.98
N GLY A 252 -13.93 21.37 -25.72
CA GLY A 252 -13.78 20.44 -24.59
C GLY A 252 -12.34 20.33 -24.07
N GLY A 253 -11.50 21.35 -24.30
CA GLY A 253 -10.10 21.40 -23.90
C GLY A 253 -9.84 20.91 -22.47
N PRO A 254 -10.52 21.45 -21.43
CA PRO A 254 -10.28 21.04 -20.04
C PRO A 254 -10.46 19.55 -19.79
N ALA A 255 -11.49 18.92 -20.40
CA ALA A 255 -11.71 17.49 -20.27
C ALA A 255 -10.61 16.66 -20.94
N LYS A 256 -10.16 17.07 -22.13
CA LYS A 256 -9.05 16.40 -22.83
C LYS A 256 -7.73 16.56 -22.10
N VAL A 257 -7.46 17.75 -21.54
CA VAL A 257 -6.29 18.01 -20.70
C VAL A 257 -6.31 17.10 -19.47
N ALA A 258 -7.47 16.90 -18.83
CA ALA A 258 -7.63 16.01 -17.70
C ALA A 258 -7.20 14.57 -18.03
N VAL A 259 -7.69 14.02 -19.14
CA VAL A 259 -7.38 12.65 -19.56
C VAL A 259 -5.90 12.50 -19.91
N ILE A 260 -5.33 13.43 -20.66
CA ILE A 260 -3.93 13.37 -21.09
C ILE A 260 -3.01 13.54 -19.88
N SER A 261 -3.26 14.51 -19.01
CA SER A 261 -2.44 14.73 -17.82
C SER A 261 -2.52 13.58 -16.84
N SER A 262 -3.72 12.99 -16.64
CA SER A 262 -3.89 11.82 -15.79
C SER A 262 -3.16 10.59 -16.35
N ALA A 263 -3.20 10.37 -17.64
CA ALA A 263 -2.45 9.29 -18.29
C ALA A 263 -0.93 9.47 -18.11
N LEU A 264 -0.41 10.68 -18.32
CA LEU A 264 1.01 10.99 -18.15
C LEU A 264 1.44 10.88 -16.68
N CYS A 265 0.66 11.42 -15.75
CA CYS A 265 0.93 11.29 -14.32
C CYS A 265 0.86 9.83 -13.85
N GLY A 266 -0.09 9.04 -14.39
CA GLY A 266 -0.22 7.62 -14.07
C GLY A 266 0.97 6.77 -14.50
N MET A 267 1.74 7.18 -15.50
CA MET A 267 2.98 6.48 -15.90
C MET A 267 4.10 6.63 -14.86
N VAL A 268 4.04 7.66 -14.02
CA VAL A 268 5.09 7.99 -13.05
C VAL A 268 4.63 7.75 -11.62
N SER A 269 3.33 7.92 -11.36
CA SER A 269 2.74 7.73 -10.03
C SER A 269 2.55 6.25 -9.71
N GLY A 270 3.04 5.82 -8.54
CA GLY A 270 2.79 4.47 -8.02
C GLY A 270 1.40 4.29 -7.37
N SER A 271 0.61 5.37 -7.22
CA SER A 271 -0.71 5.37 -6.57
C SER A 271 -1.80 5.86 -7.51
N SER A 272 -2.79 5.01 -7.79
CA SER A 272 -3.96 5.38 -8.58
C SER A 272 -4.81 6.46 -7.90
N VAL A 273 -4.94 6.40 -6.58
CA VAL A 273 -5.67 7.39 -5.78
C VAL A 273 -4.92 8.71 -5.75
N GLY A 274 -3.59 8.68 -5.50
CA GLY A 274 -2.74 9.86 -5.56
C GLY A 274 -2.83 10.57 -6.92
N ASN A 275 -2.78 9.83 -8.02
CA ASN A 275 -2.95 10.37 -9.37
C ASN A 275 -4.33 11.03 -9.55
N THR A 276 -5.40 10.34 -9.15
CA THR A 276 -6.77 10.86 -9.26
C THR A 276 -6.95 12.15 -8.46
N VAL A 277 -6.43 12.22 -7.26
CA VAL A 277 -6.54 13.41 -6.41
C VAL A 277 -5.73 14.56 -7.01
N THR A 278 -4.49 14.33 -7.43
CA THR A 278 -3.60 15.37 -7.95
C THR A 278 -4.13 15.94 -9.27
N THR A 279 -4.47 15.09 -10.23
CA THR A 279 -4.99 15.53 -11.53
C THR A 279 -6.44 15.99 -11.45
N GLY A 280 -7.27 15.36 -10.61
CA GLY A 280 -8.67 15.70 -10.42
C GLY A 280 -8.88 17.08 -9.81
N SER A 281 -8.09 17.47 -8.80
CA SER A 281 -8.21 18.80 -8.18
C SER A 281 -7.95 19.94 -9.17
N VAL A 282 -6.92 19.79 -10.01
CA VAL A 282 -6.57 20.79 -11.03
C VAL A 282 -7.62 20.81 -12.16
N THR A 283 -8.11 19.65 -12.60
CA THR A 283 -9.05 19.58 -13.71
C THR A 283 -10.44 20.06 -13.31
N LEU A 284 -10.90 19.76 -12.09
CA LEU A 284 -12.15 20.30 -11.56
C LEU A 284 -12.11 21.84 -11.48
N SER A 285 -11.00 22.41 -11.03
CA SER A 285 -10.85 23.86 -10.99
C SER A 285 -10.90 24.49 -12.40
N LEU A 286 -10.28 23.85 -13.39
CA LEU A 286 -10.32 24.30 -14.79
C LEU A 286 -11.73 24.20 -15.41
N ILE A 287 -12.48 23.15 -15.06
CA ILE A 287 -13.87 22.99 -15.50
C ILE A 287 -14.75 24.09 -14.89
N HIS A 288 -14.63 24.35 -13.60
CA HIS A 288 -15.40 25.42 -12.94
C HIS A 288 -15.10 26.81 -13.49
N ILE A 289 -13.86 27.09 -13.89
CA ILE A 289 -13.48 28.37 -14.51
C ILE A 289 -14.09 28.48 -15.92
N SER A 290 -14.25 27.38 -16.65
CA SER A 290 -14.76 27.38 -18.03
C SER A 290 -16.28 27.24 -18.13
N GLU A 291 -17.01 26.93 -17.06
CA GLU A 291 -18.48 26.77 -17.04
C GLU A 291 -19.35 28.05 -16.97
N PRO A 292 -18.87 29.28 -16.67
CA PRO A 292 -19.74 30.45 -16.60
C PRO A 292 -20.53 30.74 -17.88
N THR A 293 -20.11 30.19 -19.01
CA THR A 293 -20.72 30.44 -20.32
C THR A 293 -21.86 29.48 -20.68
N ARG A 294 -22.17 28.47 -19.88
CA ARG A 294 -23.23 27.48 -20.19
C ARG A 294 -24.61 27.87 -19.60
N ARG A 295 -24.69 28.94 -18.83
CA ARG A 295 -25.94 29.44 -18.18
C ARG A 295 -26.54 30.70 -18.83
N SER A 296 -26.10 31.08 -20.01
CA SER A 296 -26.71 32.14 -20.79
C SER A 296 -27.35 31.59 -22.06
#